data_54a03d39c12a4d89bd054bf65ca0b31e
#
_entry.id   54a03d39c12a4d89bd054bf65ca0b31e
#
_cell.length_a   1.000
_cell.length_b   1.000
_cell.length_c   1.000
_cell.angle_alpha   90.00
_cell.angle_beta   90.00
_cell.angle_gamma   90.00
#
_symmetry.space_group_name_H-M   'P 1'
#
loop_
_entity.id
_entity.type
_entity.pdbx_description
1 polymer ?
#
loop_
_entity_poly.entity_id
_entity_poly.type
_entity_poly.pdbx_seq_one_letter_code
_entity_poly.pdbx_strand_id
1 'polypeptide(L)'
;MTSQTTLRPATAGDIPAMEALIQRSGILLSKGFYSDQQAAAVTRHVFGVDSQLVDDHTYFVIERDGKVLACGGWSKRATLFGGDQHKSGPDPLLDPATQPARIRAFFVDPSAPRQGLGRMLMEHCEREATAAGFQAMELAATMPGVPLYLACGFESVEDFSLTLPGNIAVPLSRMRKRIS
;
A
#
# COMPACT_ATOMS: atom_id res chain seq x y z
N MET A 1 -7.43 6.73 30.44
CA MET A 1 -7.75 7.37 29.15
C MET A 1 -7.62 6.34 28.04
N THR A 2 -8.66 6.18 27.27
CA THR A 2 -8.59 5.32 26.09
C THR A 2 -7.85 6.07 24.99
N SER A 3 -6.74 5.51 24.50
CA SER A 3 -6.00 6.03 23.36
C SER A 3 -6.92 6.01 22.13
N GLN A 4 -7.16 7.17 21.55
CA GLN A 4 -8.01 7.30 20.37
C GLN A 4 -7.22 6.99 19.11
N THR A 5 -7.70 6.03 18.33
CA THR A 5 -7.16 5.72 17.02
C THR A 5 -7.90 6.54 15.97
N THR A 6 -7.19 7.33 15.17
CA THR A 6 -7.75 8.23 14.18
C THR A 6 -7.21 7.89 12.79
N LEU A 7 -8.12 7.75 11.82
CA LEU A 7 -7.78 7.65 10.41
C LEU A 7 -8.05 9.00 9.74
N ARG A 8 -7.06 9.54 9.06
CA ARG A 8 -7.15 10.84 8.37
C ARG A 8 -6.31 10.87 7.09
N PRO A 9 -6.59 11.79 6.16
CA PRO A 9 -5.70 12.00 5.02
C PRO A 9 -4.29 12.38 5.46
N ALA A 10 -3.29 11.84 4.77
CA ALA A 10 -1.91 12.22 4.96
C ALA A 10 -1.64 13.60 4.37
N THR A 11 -0.75 14.34 5.01
CA THR A 11 -0.24 15.62 4.53
C THR A 11 1.24 15.51 4.20
N ALA A 12 1.78 16.52 3.54
CA ALA A 12 3.22 16.58 3.26
C ALA A 12 4.06 16.48 4.55
N GLY A 13 3.55 17.03 5.66
CA GLY A 13 4.21 16.94 6.97
C GLY A 13 4.29 15.53 7.55
N ASP A 14 3.46 14.61 7.08
CA ASP A 14 3.48 13.21 7.53
C ASP A 14 4.54 12.36 6.81
N ILE A 15 5.06 12.83 5.68
CA ILE A 15 5.97 12.03 4.83
C ILE A 15 7.17 11.48 5.62
N PRO A 16 7.90 12.25 6.43
CA PRO A 16 9.01 11.70 7.20
C PRO A 16 8.63 10.54 8.13
N ALA A 17 7.50 10.66 8.83
CA ALA A 17 7.00 9.60 9.72
C ALA A 17 6.54 8.36 8.93
N MET A 18 5.91 8.57 7.78
CA MET A 18 5.49 7.49 6.89
C MET A 18 6.71 6.76 6.31
N GLU A 19 7.73 7.46 5.85
CA GLU A 19 8.97 6.85 5.35
C GLU A 19 9.66 6.01 6.42
N ALA A 20 9.74 6.52 7.65
CA ALA A 20 10.31 5.77 8.76
C ALA A 20 9.53 4.48 9.07
N LEU A 21 8.19 4.56 9.05
CA LEU A 21 7.31 3.41 9.24
C LEU A 21 7.49 2.37 8.12
N ILE A 22 7.53 2.83 6.88
CA ILE A 22 7.70 1.97 5.70
C ILE A 22 9.02 1.21 5.76
N GLN A 23 10.12 1.86 6.16
CA GLN A 23 11.43 1.22 6.30
C GLN A 23 11.41 0.13 7.38
N ARG A 24 10.84 0.41 8.55
CA ARG A 24 10.71 -0.59 9.62
C ARG A 24 9.83 -1.77 9.21
N SER A 25 8.68 -1.46 8.64
CA SER A 25 7.68 -2.44 8.21
C SER A 25 8.24 -3.35 7.10
N GLY A 26 8.88 -2.75 6.10
CA GLY A 26 9.41 -3.48 4.95
C GLY A 26 10.42 -4.55 5.34
N ILE A 27 11.30 -4.26 6.28
CA ILE A 27 12.31 -5.22 6.74
C ILE A 27 11.69 -6.25 7.69
N LEU A 28 10.98 -5.81 8.72
CA LEU A 28 10.54 -6.69 9.80
C LEU A 28 9.37 -7.61 9.41
N LEU A 29 8.42 -7.10 8.63
CA LEU A 29 7.26 -7.91 8.21
C LEU A 29 7.58 -8.84 7.03
N SER A 30 8.71 -8.66 6.36
CA SER A 30 9.15 -9.54 5.29
C SER A 30 9.74 -10.87 5.77
N LYS A 31 10.08 -10.96 7.05
CA LYS A 31 10.65 -12.20 7.63
C LYS A 31 9.71 -13.38 7.46
N GLY A 32 10.25 -14.49 6.95
CA GLY A 32 9.49 -15.70 6.67
C GLY A 32 8.81 -15.73 5.29
N PHE A 33 8.81 -14.61 4.56
CA PHE A 33 8.24 -14.51 3.21
C PHE A 33 9.31 -14.25 2.15
N TYR A 34 10.28 -13.41 2.48
CA TYR A 34 11.40 -13.05 1.60
C TYR A 34 12.72 -13.37 2.28
N SER A 35 13.75 -13.64 1.48
CA SER A 35 15.12 -13.64 1.98
C SER A 35 15.51 -12.25 2.47
N ASP A 36 16.56 -12.15 3.28
CA ASP A 36 17.07 -10.85 3.72
C ASP A 36 17.49 -9.97 2.54
N GLN A 37 18.05 -10.56 1.50
CA GLN A 37 18.43 -9.86 0.27
C GLN A 37 17.22 -9.33 -0.50
N GLN A 38 16.16 -10.14 -0.63
CA GLN A 38 14.91 -9.71 -1.26
C GLN A 38 14.23 -8.60 -0.46
N ALA A 39 14.15 -8.75 0.86
CA ALA A 39 13.56 -7.74 1.75
C ALA A 39 14.30 -6.40 1.68
N ALA A 40 15.62 -6.44 1.71
CA ALA A 40 16.46 -5.25 1.57
C ALA A 40 16.26 -4.57 0.21
N ALA A 41 16.21 -5.36 -0.86
CA ALA A 41 16.05 -4.82 -2.22
C ALA A 41 14.68 -4.17 -2.43
N VAL A 42 13.60 -4.82 -2.02
CA VAL A 42 12.25 -4.27 -2.19
C VAL A 42 12.03 -3.03 -1.32
N THR A 43 12.60 -3.03 -0.11
CA THR A 43 12.52 -1.87 0.80
C THR A 43 13.27 -0.68 0.23
N ARG A 44 14.43 -0.90 -0.37
CA ARG A 44 15.26 0.18 -0.94
C ARG A 44 14.69 0.73 -2.25
N HIS A 45 14.22 -0.13 -3.14
CA HIS A 45 13.93 0.24 -4.53
C HIS A 45 12.46 0.40 -4.85
N VAL A 46 11.57 -0.19 -4.05
CA VAL A 46 10.13 -0.20 -4.33
C VAL A 46 9.33 0.50 -3.23
N PHE A 47 9.56 0.14 -1.98
CA PHE A 47 8.80 0.68 -0.86
C PHE A 47 9.16 2.15 -0.62
N GLY A 48 8.14 2.98 -0.50
CA GLY A 48 8.29 4.40 -0.24
C GLY A 48 6.96 5.11 -0.39
N VAL A 49 6.92 6.37 0.01
CA VAL A 49 5.76 7.22 -0.18
C VAL A 49 5.65 7.56 -1.67
N ASP A 50 4.45 7.45 -2.20
CA ASP A 50 4.08 8.05 -3.48
C ASP A 50 3.45 9.41 -3.19
N SER A 51 4.20 10.48 -3.41
CA SER A 51 3.77 11.84 -3.12
C SER A 51 2.54 12.26 -3.94
N GLN A 52 2.32 11.66 -5.10
CA GLN A 52 1.12 11.92 -5.90
C GLN A 52 -0.16 11.53 -5.15
N LEU A 53 -0.13 10.48 -4.34
CA LEU A 53 -1.28 10.08 -3.52
C LEU A 53 -1.57 11.11 -2.44
N VAL A 54 -0.55 11.75 -1.88
CA VAL A 54 -0.72 12.84 -0.92
C VAL A 54 -1.36 14.05 -1.61
N ASP A 55 -0.88 14.42 -2.78
CA ASP A 55 -1.42 15.52 -3.58
C ASP A 55 -2.85 15.26 -4.03
N ASP A 56 -3.19 14.01 -4.36
CA ASP A 56 -4.53 13.59 -4.74
C ASP A 56 -5.48 13.45 -3.53
N HIS A 57 -4.99 13.58 -2.30
CA HIS A 57 -5.74 13.36 -1.05
C HIS A 57 -6.30 11.95 -0.91
N THR A 58 -5.59 10.96 -1.45
CA THR A 58 -6.00 9.54 -1.42
C THR A 58 -5.03 8.65 -0.65
N TYR A 59 -4.08 9.24 0.05
CA TYR A 59 -3.20 8.55 0.99
C TYR A 59 -3.66 8.85 2.42
N PHE A 60 -3.73 7.82 3.28
CA PHE A 60 -4.25 7.95 4.64
C PHE A 60 -3.23 7.45 5.64
N VAL A 61 -3.29 8.02 6.84
CA VAL A 61 -2.55 7.55 8.01
C VAL A 61 -3.54 7.18 9.11
N ILE A 62 -3.16 6.18 9.90
CA ILE A 62 -3.80 5.87 11.17
C ILE A 62 -2.82 6.26 12.27
N GLU A 63 -3.25 7.12 13.15
CA GLU A 63 -2.43 7.57 14.27
C GLU A 63 -3.10 7.29 15.62
N ARG A 64 -2.26 7.11 16.62
CA ARG A 64 -2.66 6.96 18.02
C ARG A 64 -1.64 7.68 18.88
N ASP A 65 -2.11 8.57 19.75
CA ASP A 65 -1.25 9.35 20.64
C ASP A 65 -0.11 10.09 19.91
N GLY A 66 -0.42 10.65 18.73
CA GLY A 66 0.55 11.38 17.91
C GLY A 66 1.54 10.52 17.14
N LYS A 67 1.43 9.19 17.21
CA LYS A 67 2.29 8.25 16.46
C LYS A 67 1.54 7.65 15.28
N VAL A 68 2.14 7.72 14.09
CA VAL A 68 1.63 7.03 12.90
C VAL A 68 1.89 5.53 13.04
N LEU A 69 0.81 4.73 13.04
CA LEU A 69 0.85 3.28 13.19
C LEU A 69 0.61 2.54 11.88
N ALA A 70 0.00 3.17 10.91
CA ALA A 70 -0.26 2.57 9.60
C ALA A 70 -0.43 3.66 8.56
N CYS A 71 -0.15 3.31 7.32
CA CYS A 71 -0.47 4.14 6.16
C CYS A 71 -0.91 3.25 5.01
N GLY A 72 -1.70 3.81 4.12
CA GLY A 72 -2.19 3.14 2.92
C GLY A 72 -3.13 4.05 2.16
N GLY A 73 -3.24 3.80 0.86
CA GLY A 73 -4.06 4.65 0.02
C GLY A 73 -4.60 3.92 -1.19
N TRP A 74 -5.38 4.67 -1.96
CA TRP A 74 -5.86 4.23 -3.25
C TRP A 74 -5.52 5.27 -4.31
N SER A 75 -5.54 4.89 -5.56
CA SER A 75 -5.24 5.80 -6.65
C SER A 75 -6.21 5.63 -7.80
N LYS A 76 -6.61 6.78 -8.35
CA LYS A 76 -7.32 6.90 -9.63
C LYS A 76 -6.35 6.94 -10.83
N ARG A 77 -5.07 6.61 -10.59
CA ARG A 77 -4.01 6.66 -11.60
C ARG A 77 -3.45 5.29 -11.92
N ALA A 78 -2.75 5.19 -13.03
CA ALA A 78 -2.35 3.92 -13.63
C ALA A 78 -1.24 3.17 -12.87
N THR A 79 -0.38 3.85 -12.12
CA THR A 79 0.72 3.22 -11.39
C THR A 79 0.22 2.13 -10.45
N LEU A 80 0.73 0.92 -10.60
CA LEU A 80 0.28 -0.24 -9.84
C LEU A 80 1.02 -0.40 -8.51
N PHE A 81 2.30 -0.07 -8.46
CA PHE A 81 3.13 -0.20 -7.25
C PHE A 81 4.36 0.72 -7.30
N GLY A 82 5.01 0.88 -6.16
CA GLY A 82 6.26 1.61 -5.99
C GLY A 82 6.07 3.05 -5.50
N GLY A 83 7.02 3.51 -4.67
CA GLY A 83 7.11 4.90 -4.24
C GLY A 83 7.72 5.80 -5.30
N ASP A 84 7.97 7.07 -4.97
CA ASP A 84 8.51 8.06 -5.90
C ASP A 84 9.81 7.62 -6.56
N GLN A 85 10.68 6.92 -5.84
CA GLN A 85 11.96 6.43 -6.36
C GLN A 85 11.82 5.38 -7.46
N HIS A 86 10.66 4.74 -7.58
CA HIS A 86 10.39 3.70 -8.58
C HIS A 86 9.71 4.25 -9.84
N LYS A 87 9.10 5.42 -9.75
CA LYS A 87 8.38 6.04 -10.87
C LYS A 87 9.37 6.59 -11.90
N SER A 88 9.06 6.37 -13.18
CA SER A 88 9.90 6.80 -14.29
C SER A 88 9.17 7.65 -15.34
N GLY A 89 7.92 8.03 -15.11
CA GLY A 89 7.14 8.78 -16.08
C GLY A 89 5.78 9.24 -15.56
N PRO A 90 4.93 9.75 -16.45
CA PRO A 90 3.61 10.24 -16.08
C PRO A 90 2.72 9.14 -15.53
N ASP A 91 1.79 9.53 -14.68
CA ASP A 91 0.84 8.64 -14.02
C ASP A 91 -0.59 9.02 -14.45
N PRO A 92 -1.05 8.58 -15.63
CA PRO A 92 -2.31 9.01 -16.20
C PRO A 92 -3.51 8.53 -15.38
N LEU A 93 -4.61 9.27 -15.50
CA LEU A 93 -5.86 8.92 -14.85
C LEU A 93 -6.47 7.66 -15.47
N LEU A 94 -7.08 6.84 -14.62
CA LEU A 94 -7.86 5.67 -15.01
C LEU A 94 -9.30 6.08 -15.32
N ASP A 95 -9.95 5.31 -16.19
CA ASP A 95 -11.38 5.41 -16.45
C ASP A 95 -12.14 4.53 -15.44
N PRO A 96 -12.91 5.13 -14.51
CA PRO A 96 -13.64 4.34 -13.50
C PRO A 96 -14.63 3.34 -14.08
N ALA A 97 -15.17 3.61 -15.28
CA ALA A 97 -16.16 2.73 -15.92
C ALA A 97 -15.55 1.42 -16.42
N THR A 98 -14.25 1.40 -16.74
CA THR A 98 -13.61 0.27 -17.43
C THR A 98 -12.36 -0.25 -16.73
N GLN A 99 -11.77 0.51 -15.81
CA GLN A 99 -10.48 0.17 -15.19
C GLN A 99 -10.60 0.13 -13.66
N PRO A 100 -9.88 -0.77 -12.98
CA PRO A 100 -9.90 -0.83 -11.52
C PRO A 100 -9.08 0.29 -10.91
N ALA A 101 -9.55 0.83 -9.78
CA ALA A 101 -8.73 1.69 -8.93
C ALA A 101 -7.53 0.90 -8.40
N ARG A 102 -6.46 1.58 -8.02
CA ARG A 102 -5.27 0.95 -7.43
C ARG A 102 -5.29 1.07 -5.92
N ILE A 103 -4.98 -0.01 -5.21
CA ILE A 103 -4.60 0.04 -3.81
C ILE A 103 -3.09 0.18 -3.74
N ARG A 104 -2.60 1.11 -2.90
CA ARG A 104 -1.22 1.52 -2.92
C ARG A 104 -0.63 1.61 -1.51
N ALA A 105 0.59 1.12 -1.37
CA ALA A 105 1.52 1.44 -0.27
C ALA A 105 0.92 1.24 1.13
N PHE A 106 0.37 0.05 1.39
CA PHE A 106 -0.16 -0.35 2.70
C PHE A 106 0.98 -0.86 3.59
N PHE A 107 1.18 -0.18 4.71
CA PHE A 107 2.18 -0.56 5.70
C PHE A 107 1.62 -0.38 7.11
N VAL A 108 1.90 -1.36 7.98
CA VAL A 108 1.51 -1.34 9.40
C VAL A 108 2.78 -1.37 10.24
N ASP A 109 2.84 -0.56 11.30
CA ASP A 109 3.98 -0.57 12.21
C ASP A 109 4.12 -1.95 12.86
N PRO A 110 5.32 -2.56 12.86
CA PRO A 110 5.53 -3.86 13.48
C PRO A 110 5.20 -3.92 14.98
N SER A 111 5.15 -2.78 15.66
CA SER A 111 4.75 -2.69 17.08
C SER A 111 3.23 -2.77 17.29
N ALA A 112 2.44 -2.70 16.25
CA ALA A 112 0.97 -2.73 16.30
C ALA A 112 0.37 -3.87 15.46
N PRO A 113 0.83 -5.12 15.61
CA PRO A 113 0.38 -6.23 14.78
C PRO A 113 -1.06 -6.64 15.13
N ARG A 114 -1.80 -7.11 14.12
CA ARG A 114 -3.11 -7.76 14.29
C ARG A 114 -4.16 -6.91 15.03
N GLN A 115 -4.11 -5.59 14.86
CA GLN A 115 -5.08 -4.66 15.45
C GLN A 115 -6.15 -4.19 14.45
N GLY A 116 -6.20 -4.81 13.27
CA GLY A 116 -7.18 -4.47 12.24
C GLY A 116 -6.89 -3.16 11.49
N LEU A 117 -5.69 -2.60 11.62
CA LEU A 117 -5.35 -1.31 11.01
C LEU A 117 -5.35 -1.38 9.49
N GLY A 118 -4.80 -2.44 8.90
CA GLY A 118 -4.81 -2.65 7.46
C GLY A 118 -6.23 -2.81 6.90
N ARG A 119 -7.09 -3.52 7.62
CA ARG A 119 -8.51 -3.67 7.24
C ARG A 119 -9.24 -2.32 7.31
N MET A 120 -8.99 -1.54 8.34
CA MET A 120 -9.60 -0.21 8.50
C MET A 120 -9.23 0.71 7.33
N LEU A 121 -7.96 0.73 6.92
CA LEU A 121 -7.51 1.45 5.73
C LEU A 121 -8.18 0.93 4.46
N MET A 122 -8.26 -0.39 4.30
CA MET A 122 -8.86 -1.00 3.11
C MET A 122 -10.35 -0.63 2.97
N GLU A 123 -11.09 -0.73 4.05
CA GLU A 123 -12.53 -0.38 4.05
C GLU A 123 -12.74 1.09 3.71
N HIS A 124 -11.88 1.98 4.20
CA HIS A 124 -11.93 3.40 3.87
C HIS A 124 -11.64 3.65 2.39
N CYS A 125 -10.57 3.05 1.87
CA CYS A 125 -10.20 3.16 0.45
C CYS A 125 -11.29 2.62 -0.48
N GLU A 126 -11.91 1.50 -0.11
CA GLU A 126 -13.00 0.90 -0.88
C GLU A 126 -14.21 1.83 -0.96
N ARG A 127 -14.59 2.45 0.15
CA ARG A 127 -15.70 3.42 0.16
C ARG A 127 -15.39 4.62 -0.75
N GLU A 128 -14.19 5.16 -0.70
CA GLU A 128 -13.82 6.31 -1.54
C GLU A 128 -13.73 5.95 -3.01
N ALA A 129 -13.13 4.82 -3.35
CA ALA A 129 -13.03 4.36 -4.73
C ALA A 129 -14.42 4.10 -5.32
N THR A 130 -15.33 3.49 -4.54
CA THR A 130 -16.73 3.29 -4.94
C THR A 130 -17.43 4.62 -5.19
N ALA A 131 -17.26 5.59 -4.28
CA ALA A 131 -17.82 6.92 -4.43
C ALA A 131 -17.28 7.67 -5.65
N ALA A 132 -16.05 7.36 -6.07
CA ALA A 132 -15.44 7.91 -7.28
C ALA A 132 -15.87 7.19 -8.58
N GLY A 133 -16.73 6.18 -8.47
CA GLY A 133 -17.32 5.48 -9.63
C GLY A 133 -16.58 4.20 -10.04
N PHE A 134 -15.55 3.80 -9.32
CA PHE A 134 -14.83 2.55 -9.62
C PHE A 134 -15.65 1.33 -9.19
N GLN A 135 -15.57 0.27 -9.99
CA GLN A 135 -16.29 -0.99 -9.78
C GLN A 135 -15.37 -2.13 -9.34
N ALA A 136 -14.07 -1.90 -9.33
CA ALA A 136 -13.07 -2.86 -8.92
C ALA A 136 -11.84 -2.16 -8.37
N MET A 137 -11.07 -2.87 -7.57
CA MET A 137 -9.75 -2.46 -7.11
C MET A 137 -8.72 -3.52 -7.48
N GLU A 138 -7.50 -3.08 -7.75
CA GLU A 138 -6.37 -3.94 -8.11
C GLU A 138 -5.11 -3.48 -7.39
N LEU A 139 -4.25 -4.42 -7.05
CA LEU A 139 -2.99 -4.14 -6.38
C LEU A 139 -1.91 -5.14 -6.80
N ALA A 140 -0.66 -4.77 -6.59
CA ALA A 140 0.46 -5.69 -6.60
C ALA A 140 0.86 -5.97 -5.15
N ALA A 141 0.60 -7.18 -4.69
CA ALA A 141 0.89 -7.60 -3.34
C ALA A 141 2.32 -8.12 -3.24
N THR A 142 3.03 -7.67 -2.21
CA THR A 142 4.22 -8.40 -1.75
C THR A 142 3.75 -9.66 -1.01
N MET A 143 4.58 -10.69 -0.95
CA MET A 143 4.20 -11.94 -0.28
C MET A 143 3.74 -11.75 1.17
N PRO A 144 4.39 -10.87 1.99
CA PRO A 144 3.89 -10.58 3.34
C PRO A 144 2.48 -9.98 3.38
N GLY A 145 2.09 -9.23 2.34
CA GLY A 145 0.77 -8.57 2.28
C GLY A 145 -0.37 -9.46 1.82
N VAL A 146 -0.08 -10.55 1.12
CA VAL A 146 -1.10 -11.44 0.53
C VAL A 146 -2.16 -11.90 1.56
N PRO A 147 -1.81 -12.32 2.78
CA PRO A 147 -2.82 -12.75 3.75
C PRO A 147 -3.86 -11.67 4.09
N LEU A 148 -3.43 -10.41 4.23
CA LEU A 148 -4.35 -9.29 4.47
C LEU A 148 -5.33 -9.12 3.31
N TYR A 149 -4.82 -9.10 2.10
CA TYR A 149 -5.65 -8.86 0.91
C TYR A 149 -6.63 -10.00 0.65
N LEU A 150 -6.22 -11.24 0.86
CA LEU A 150 -7.15 -12.38 0.82
C LEU A 150 -8.27 -12.22 1.87
N ALA A 151 -7.91 -11.83 3.09
CA ALA A 151 -8.88 -11.58 4.16
C ALA A 151 -9.83 -10.42 3.85
N CYS A 152 -9.41 -9.48 3.01
CA CYS A 152 -10.23 -8.36 2.55
C CYS A 152 -11.04 -8.66 1.28
N GLY A 153 -10.98 -9.89 0.76
CA GLY A 153 -11.79 -10.34 -0.36
C GLY A 153 -11.14 -10.18 -1.73
N PHE A 154 -9.85 -9.90 -1.80
CA PHE A 154 -9.10 -9.91 -3.04
C PHE A 154 -8.78 -11.34 -3.48
N GLU A 155 -8.67 -11.55 -4.77
CA GLU A 155 -8.25 -12.80 -5.37
C GLU A 155 -6.97 -12.59 -6.18
N SER A 156 -6.08 -13.58 -6.19
CA SER A 156 -4.88 -13.55 -7.01
C SER A 156 -5.27 -13.75 -8.49
N VAL A 157 -4.79 -12.84 -9.34
CA VAL A 157 -5.05 -12.88 -10.78
C VAL A 157 -3.82 -13.39 -11.52
N GLU A 158 -2.65 -13.00 -11.07
CA GLU A 158 -1.38 -13.33 -11.72
C GLU A 158 -0.24 -13.21 -10.71
N ASP A 159 0.64 -14.20 -10.69
CA ASP A 159 1.90 -14.11 -9.98
C ASP A 159 2.99 -13.70 -10.96
N PHE A 160 3.85 -12.78 -10.54
CA PHE A 160 4.95 -12.31 -11.36
C PHE A 160 6.18 -12.01 -10.51
N SER A 161 7.31 -11.87 -11.16
CA SER A 161 8.59 -11.57 -10.50
C SER A 161 9.10 -10.23 -10.97
N LEU A 162 9.52 -9.40 -10.02
CA LEU A 162 10.14 -8.11 -10.28
C LEU A 162 11.65 -8.26 -10.11
N THR A 163 12.42 -7.93 -11.15
CA THR A 163 13.87 -7.94 -11.08
C THR A 163 14.39 -6.58 -10.66
N LEU A 164 15.05 -6.51 -9.52
CA LEU A 164 15.61 -5.30 -8.93
C LEU A 164 17.12 -5.20 -9.15
N PRO A 165 17.74 -4.01 -8.92
CA PRO A 165 19.18 -3.83 -9.04
C PRO A 165 19.95 -4.90 -8.27
N GLY A 166 21.03 -5.40 -8.86
CA GLY A 166 21.77 -6.56 -8.35
C GLY A 166 21.20 -7.89 -8.85
N ASN A 167 20.32 -7.87 -9.84
CA ASN A 167 19.65 -9.05 -10.41
C ASN A 167 18.88 -9.86 -9.37
N ILE A 168 18.23 -9.15 -8.43
CA ILE A 168 17.45 -9.76 -7.35
C ILE A 168 16.01 -9.89 -7.82
N ALA A 169 15.52 -11.13 -7.94
CA ALA A 169 14.14 -11.42 -8.30
C ALA A 169 13.26 -11.45 -7.04
N VAL A 170 12.19 -10.66 -7.03
CA VAL A 170 11.23 -10.58 -5.94
C VAL A 170 9.86 -10.99 -6.43
N PRO A 171 9.25 -12.08 -5.89
CA PRO A 171 7.93 -12.50 -6.28
C PRO A 171 6.86 -11.55 -5.73
N LEU A 172 5.89 -11.22 -6.58
CA LEU A 172 4.71 -10.42 -6.26
C LEU A 172 3.46 -11.13 -6.80
N SER A 173 2.31 -10.75 -6.29
CA SER A 173 1.02 -11.23 -6.79
C SER A 173 0.13 -10.05 -7.17
N ARG A 174 -0.36 -10.04 -8.40
CA ARG A 174 -1.40 -9.09 -8.80
C ARG A 174 -2.74 -9.62 -8.33
N MET A 175 -3.44 -8.83 -7.53
CA MET A 175 -4.70 -9.19 -6.91
C MET A 175 -5.80 -8.20 -7.26
N ARG A 176 -7.04 -8.67 -7.30
CA ARG A 176 -8.20 -7.87 -7.70
C ARG A 176 -9.42 -8.20 -6.85
N LYS A 177 -10.28 -7.19 -6.67
CA LYS A 177 -11.57 -7.30 -5.97
C LYS A 177 -12.63 -6.45 -6.67
N ARG A 178 -13.85 -6.99 -6.83
CA ARG A 178 -15.01 -6.18 -7.21
C ARG A 178 -15.54 -5.46 -5.98
N ILE A 179 -15.98 -4.20 -6.14
CA ILE A 179 -16.41 -3.33 -5.04
C ILE A 179 -17.79 -2.69 -5.22
N SER A 180 -18.45 -2.99 -6.29
CA SER A 180 -19.80 -2.43 -6.52
C SER A 180 -20.84 -3.51 -6.66
#